data_ce389d297e4dba430cfe51f304f099e2
#
_entry.id   ce389d297e4dba430cfe51f304f099e2
#
_cell.length_a   1.000
_cell.length_b   1.000
_cell.length_c   1.000
_cell.angle_alpha   90.00
_cell.angle_beta   90.00
_cell.angle_gamma   90.00
#
_symmetry.space_group_name_H-M   'P 1'
#
loop_
_entity.id
_entity.type
_entity.pdbx_description
1 polymer ?
#
loop_
_entity_poly.entity_id
_entity_poly.type
_entity_poly.pdbx_seq_one_letter_code
_entity_poly.pdbx_strand_id
1 'polypeptide(L)'
;MIGGVAIAQPEFQTRPTACTIDKHRFELSLFAPSRYGIGEKTEVFTDVLGDVMIPNVGLKHRWFTKPAQDEGGFLRTRELHFATVHNIDYPGIFFKGVQKHKPSYVSDTCTVPSVITLRNEARLTIMLKKKTNCEPGNFLFTLRAGVKNSFKLKKNATMPPIDRHTLWYRESVVCLDTIVWFVGVDLDIHITGKLNLLVDADFYSVDWNVKDWSGENKLFLYGYFGYKQNIMLQGGVKLMYGTVFGDMKFHALPMLDVSYFFSLKKKRDKGLFGNDISMLTHKYRR
;
A
#
# COMPACT_ATOMS: atom_id res chain seq x y z
N MET A 1 2.70 20.10 37.68
CA MET A 1 1.89 19.53 36.57
C MET A 1 2.85 18.97 35.55
N ILE A 2 3.01 17.68 35.53
CA ILE A 2 3.86 16.98 34.54
C ILE A 2 3.00 16.91 33.28
N GLY A 3 3.38 17.70 32.28
CA GLY A 3 2.74 17.68 30.98
C GLY A 3 2.87 16.27 30.39
N GLY A 4 1.74 15.55 30.30
CA GLY A 4 1.70 14.25 29.65
C GLY A 4 2.20 14.39 28.22
N VAL A 5 3.35 13.82 27.95
CA VAL A 5 3.81 13.57 26.57
C VAL A 5 2.78 12.60 25.99
N ALA A 6 1.91 13.09 25.13
CA ALA A 6 1.07 12.22 24.32
C ALA A 6 2.02 11.29 23.56
N ILE A 7 2.20 10.07 24.04
CA ILE A 7 2.88 9.02 23.32
C ILE A 7 2.00 8.80 22.09
N ALA A 8 2.52 9.18 20.93
CA ALA A 8 1.86 8.89 19.67
C ALA A 8 1.58 7.38 19.64
N GLN A 9 0.32 7.00 19.54
CA GLN A 9 -0.05 5.59 19.42
C GLN A 9 0.70 5.01 18.21
N PRO A 10 1.23 3.78 18.30
CA PRO A 10 1.89 3.15 17.18
C PRO A 10 0.95 3.19 15.98
N GLU A 11 1.43 3.79 14.89
CA GLU A 11 0.63 3.92 13.68
C GLU A 11 0.52 2.56 13.00
N PHE A 12 -0.69 2.21 12.58
CA PHE A 12 -0.91 1.05 11.74
C PHE A 12 -0.29 1.23 10.34
N GLN A 13 0.03 0.12 9.70
CA GLN A 13 0.44 0.11 8.30
C GLN A 13 -0.70 0.63 7.42
N THR A 14 -0.60 1.88 6.98
CA THR A 14 -1.69 2.52 6.20
C THR A 14 -1.63 2.21 4.70
N ARG A 15 -0.57 1.54 4.21
CA ARG A 15 -0.41 1.21 2.79
C ARG A 15 -1.56 0.38 2.22
N PRO A 16 -1.93 -0.76 2.83
CA PRO A 16 -3.02 -1.58 2.32
C PRO A 16 -4.41 -1.03 2.65
N THR A 17 -4.52 -0.13 3.64
CA THR A 17 -5.79 0.37 4.16
C THR A 17 -6.37 1.54 3.37
N ALA A 18 -7.62 1.93 3.66
CA ALA A 18 -8.24 3.18 3.19
C ALA A 18 -7.70 4.44 3.90
N CYS A 19 -6.90 4.29 4.95
CA CYS A 19 -6.27 5.41 5.64
C CYS A 19 -5.15 6.01 4.80
N THR A 20 -4.99 7.33 4.86
CA THR A 20 -3.94 8.08 4.19
C THR A 20 -2.89 8.55 5.19
N ILE A 21 -1.66 8.72 4.75
CA ILE A 21 -0.62 9.37 5.54
C ILE A 21 -0.98 10.86 5.77
N ASP A 22 -0.56 11.42 6.91
CA ASP A 22 -0.87 12.81 7.25
C ASP A 22 -0.32 13.80 6.23
N LYS A 23 -0.99 14.94 6.11
CA LYS A 23 -0.54 16.04 5.26
C LYS A 23 0.88 16.48 5.62
N HIS A 24 1.71 16.67 4.59
CA HIS A 24 3.13 17.03 4.70
C HIS A 24 4.01 16.00 5.40
N ARG A 25 3.52 14.81 5.65
CA ARG A 25 4.30 13.67 6.11
C ARG A 25 4.80 12.88 4.92
N PHE A 26 6.04 12.46 5.00
CA PHE A 26 6.71 11.62 4.02
C PHE A 26 7.06 10.28 4.65
N GLU A 27 6.86 9.21 3.92
CA GLU A 27 7.38 7.88 4.21
C GLU A 27 8.30 7.48 3.06
N LEU A 28 9.59 7.38 3.35
CA LEU A 28 10.58 6.85 2.42
C LEU A 28 10.79 5.38 2.75
N SER A 29 10.48 4.50 1.81
CA SER A 29 10.65 3.07 1.94
C SER A 29 11.71 2.54 0.98
N LEU A 30 12.44 1.50 1.39
CA LEU A 30 13.49 0.91 0.56
C LEU A 30 12.90 0.04 -0.55
N PHE A 31 11.99 -0.86 -0.22
CA PHE A 31 11.44 -1.83 -1.17
C PHE A 31 9.94 -1.67 -1.40
N ALA A 32 9.20 -1.21 -0.42
CA ALA A 32 7.78 -0.94 -0.54
C ALA A 32 7.52 0.47 -1.08
N PRO A 33 6.28 0.83 -1.48
CA PRO A 33 5.98 2.16 -1.96
C PRO A 33 6.33 3.26 -0.96
N SER A 34 7.11 4.25 -1.39
CA SER A 34 7.31 5.51 -0.68
C SER A 34 6.10 6.41 -0.89
N ARG A 35 5.71 7.20 0.12
CA ARG A 35 4.45 7.96 0.10
C ARG A 35 4.62 9.38 0.62
N TYR A 36 3.79 10.29 0.12
CA TYR A 36 3.72 11.66 0.58
C TYR A 36 2.28 12.15 0.69
N GLY A 37 1.90 12.67 1.85
CA GLY A 37 0.61 13.28 2.09
C GLY A 37 0.52 14.67 1.50
N ILE A 38 -0.15 14.83 0.37
CA ILE A 38 -0.39 16.14 -0.28
C ILE A 38 -1.55 16.89 0.36
N GLY A 39 -2.46 16.19 0.99
CA GLY A 39 -3.61 16.74 1.69
C GLY A 39 -4.01 15.90 2.89
N GLU A 40 -5.05 16.30 3.61
CA GLU A 40 -5.57 15.55 4.76
C GLU A 40 -6.20 14.21 4.35
N LYS A 41 -6.61 14.10 3.09
CA LYS A 41 -7.32 12.92 2.55
C LYS A 41 -6.64 12.33 1.32
N THR A 42 -5.47 12.86 0.92
CA THR A 42 -4.84 12.48 -0.34
C THR A 42 -3.36 12.27 -0.17
N GLU A 43 -2.88 11.14 -0.65
CA GLU A 43 -1.45 10.81 -0.72
C GLU A 43 -1.06 10.39 -2.14
N VAL A 44 0.17 10.69 -2.51
CA VAL A 44 0.84 10.15 -3.71
C VAL A 44 1.86 9.12 -3.26
N PHE A 45 2.11 8.14 -4.12
CA PHE A 45 3.08 7.09 -3.83
C PHE A 45 3.80 6.61 -5.09
N THR A 46 4.99 6.06 -4.91
CA THR A 46 5.81 5.45 -5.95
C THR A 46 6.76 4.42 -5.34
N ASP A 47 7.14 3.39 -6.08
CA ASP A 47 8.13 2.38 -5.64
C ASP A 47 9.53 2.81 -6.08
N VAL A 48 10.26 3.52 -5.23
CA VAL A 48 11.55 4.15 -5.60
C VAL A 48 12.54 3.18 -6.24
N LEU A 49 12.76 2.00 -5.65
CA LEU A 49 13.63 0.97 -6.26
C LEU A 49 12.95 0.24 -7.42
N GLY A 50 11.65 0.02 -7.31
CA GLY A 50 10.86 -0.61 -8.38
C GLY A 50 10.77 0.25 -9.63
N ASP A 51 10.84 1.57 -9.51
CA ASP A 51 10.74 2.52 -10.63
C ASP A 51 11.89 2.39 -11.64
N VAL A 52 13.05 1.88 -11.23
CA VAL A 52 14.15 1.58 -12.14
C VAL A 52 13.73 0.51 -13.17
N MET A 53 12.88 -0.42 -12.77
CA MET A 53 12.42 -1.53 -13.62
C MET A 53 11.02 -1.30 -14.18
N ILE A 54 10.09 -0.86 -13.32
CA ILE A 54 8.68 -0.63 -13.65
C ILE A 54 8.30 0.74 -13.11
N PRO A 55 8.59 1.82 -13.82
CA PRO A 55 8.19 3.16 -13.43
C PRO A 55 6.71 3.20 -13.10
N ASN A 56 6.39 3.82 -11.97
CA ASN A 56 5.01 3.92 -11.49
C ASN A 56 4.77 5.19 -10.69
N VAL A 57 3.54 5.62 -10.68
CA VAL A 57 3.05 6.66 -9.78
C VAL A 57 1.61 6.36 -9.43
N GLY A 58 1.28 6.52 -8.16
CA GLY A 58 -0.06 6.28 -7.67
C GLY A 58 -0.59 7.43 -6.82
N LEU A 59 -1.91 7.49 -6.77
CA LEU A 59 -2.69 8.41 -5.96
C LEU A 59 -3.68 7.60 -5.13
N LYS A 60 -3.75 7.88 -3.82
CA LYS A 60 -4.83 7.38 -2.97
C LYS A 60 -5.60 8.56 -2.41
N HIS A 61 -6.94 8.50 -2.55
CA HIS A 61 -7.84 9.51 -2.02
C HIS A 61 -8.86 8.90 -1.09
N ARG A 62 -8.91 9.37 0.16
CA ARG A 62 -9.89 8.97 1.16
C ARG A 62 -11.13 9.88 1.05
N TRP A 63 -12.24 9.32 0.63
CA TRP A 63 -13.48 10.05 0.41
C TRP A 63 -14.17 10.42 1.71
N PHE A 64 -14.30 9.44 2.61
CA PHE A 64 -14.95 9.68 3.89
C PHE A 64 -14.36 8.84 5.03
N THR A 65 -14.55 9.35 6.22
CA THR A 65 -14.39 8.65 7.49
C THR A 65 -15.69 8.80 8.26
N LYS A 66 -16.34 7.70 8.60
CA LYS A 66 -17.57 7.69 9.38
C LYS A 66 -17.25 7.11 10.76
N PRO A 67 -17.42 7.89 11.85
CA PRO A 67 -17.35 7.33 13.19
C PRO A 67 -18.50 6.33 13.37
N ALA A 68 -18.23 5.19 13.97
CA ALA A 68 -19.28 4.24 14.27
C ALA A 68 -20.02 4.63 15.55
N GLN A 69 -21.33 4.45 15.55
CA GLN A 69 -22.14 4.56 16.74
C GLN A 69 -21.89 3.34 17.64
N ASP A 70 -21.60 3.59 18.91
CA ASP A 70 -21.27 2.58 19.90
C ASP A 70 -22.56 1.83 20.33
N GLU A 71 -22.91 0.77 19.62
CA GLU A 71 -23.86 -0.22 20.10
C GLU A 71 -23.09 -1.37 20.74
N GLY A 72 -23.27 -1.58 22.03
CA GLY A 72 -22.47 -2.42 22.90
C GLY A 72 -22.26 -3.85 22.39
N GLY A 73 -20.99 -4.25 22.19
CA GLY A 73 -20.56 -5.60 21.82
C GLY A 73 -19.10 -5.85 22.19
N PHE A 74 -18.65 -7.13 22.07
CA PHE A 74 -17.25 -7.53 22.33
C PHE A 74 -16.27 -6.89 21.36
N LEU A 75 -16.66 -6.70 20.10
CA LEU A 75 -15.94 -5.96 19.06
C LEU A 75 -16.72 -4.69 18.73
N ARG A 76 -16.10 -3.54 18.98
CA ARG A 76 -16.72 -2.25 18.67
C ARG A 76 -16.07 -1.69 17.40
N THR A 77 -16.87 -1.49 16.37
CA THR A 77 -16.46 -0.72 15.20
C THR A 77 -16.23 0.72 15.62
N ARG A 78 -15.00 1.22 15.52
CA ARG A 78 -14.64 2.59 15.87
C ARG A 78 -14.84 3.55 14.74
N GLU A 79 -14.37 3.16 13.55
CA GLU A 79 -14.39 4.00 12.36
C GLU A 79 -14.51 3.16 11.10
N LEU A 80 -15.15 3.75 10.10
CA LEU A 80 -15.23 3.21 8.75
C LEU A 80 -14.60 4.21 7.78
N HIS A 81 -13.65 3.75 6.98
CA HIS A 81 -12.95 4.56 5.98
C HIS A 81 -13.19 4.00 4.59
N PHE A 82 -13.41 4.88 3.62
CA PHE A 82 -13.47 4.51 2.22
C PHE A 82 -12.49 5.34 1.41
N ALA A 83 -11.72 4.69 0.55
CA ALA A 83 -10.74 5.34 -0.32
C ALA A 83 -10.72 4.70 -1.71
N THR A 84 -10.26 5.46 -2.69
CA THR A 84 -9.87 4.94 -4.00
C THR A 84 -8.39 5.09 -4.21
N VAL A 85 -7.81 4.14 -4.94
CA VAL A 85 -6.40 4.12 -5.33
C VAL A 85 -6.34 4.04 -6.84
N HIS A 86 -5.53 4.91 -7.42
CA HIS A 86 -5.27 4.97 -8.85
C HIS A 86 -3.77 4.89 -9.06
N ASN A 87 -3.31 3.97 -9.90
CA ASN A 87 -1.88 3.81 -10.19
C ASN A 87 -1.65 3.66 -11.67
N ILE A 88 -0.54 4.21 -12.15
CA ILE A 88 -0.07 4.11 -13.52
C ILE A 88 1.29 3.43 -13.49
N ASP A 89 1.43 2.33 -14.24
CA ASP A 89 2.66 1.55 -14.36
C ASP A 89 3.11 1.49 -15.82
N TYR A 90 4.44 1.41 -16.02
CA TYR A 90 5.04 1.19 -17.33
C TYR A 90 5.96 -0.06 -17.30
N PRO A 91 5.41 -1.28 -17.45
CA PRO A 91 6.17 -2.53 -17.30
C PRO A 91 7.12 -2.84 -18.46
N GLY A 92 7.01 -2.14 -19.58
CA GLY A 92 7.80 -2.43 -20.79
C GLY A 92 9.32 -2.36 -20.60
N ILE A 93 9.82 -1.53 -19.69
CA ILE A 93 11.26 -1.43 -19.39
C ILE A 93 11.76 -2.72 -18.76
N PHE A 94 11.01 -3.26 -17.77
CA PHE A 94 11.34 -4.50 -17.08
C PHE A 94 11.51 -5.66 -18.06
N PHE A 95 10.52 -5.88 -18.96
CA PHE A 95 10.55 -6.99 -19.89
C PHE A 95 11.66 -6.85 -20.94
N LYS A 96 11.97 -5.64 -21.42
CA LYS A 96 13.13 -5.40 -22.28
C LYS A 96 14.45 -5.71 -21.57
N GLY A 97 14.56 -5.39 -20.30
CA GLY A 97 15.70 -5.74 -19.46
C GLY A 97 15.85 -7.25 -19.30
N VAL A 98 14.76 -7.96 -18.99
CA VAL A 98 14.74 -9.42 -18.87
C VAL A 98 15.12 -10.09 -20.19
N GLN A 99 14.57 -9.65 -21.32
CA GLN A 99 14.91 -10.17 -22.66
C GLN A 99 16.39 -10.05 -22.95
N LYS A 100 16.99 -8.90 -22.66
CA LYS A 100 18.42 -8.65 -22.89
C LYS A 100 19.34 -9.51 -22.03
N HIS A 101 18.98 -9.77 -20.78
CA HIS A 101 19.86 -10.42 -19.80
C HIS A 101 19.54 -11.90 -19.56
N LYS A 102 18.32 -12.34 -19.87
CA LYS A 102 17.86 -13.74 -19.72
C LYS A 102 16.95 -14.14 -20.88
N PRO A 103 17.48 -14.33 -22.10
CA PRO A 103 16.68 -14.65 -23.29
C PRO A 103 15.94 -15.99 -23.17
N SER A 104 16.36 -16.87 -22.27
CA SER A 104 15.64 -18.11 -21.97
C SER A 104 14.29 -17.86 -21.25
N TYR A 105 14.11 -16.70 -20.68
CA TYR A 105 12.88 -16.31 -19.96
C TYR A 105 11.90 -15.56 -20.88
N VAL A 106 12.42 -14.58 -21.63
CA VAL A 106 11.70 -13.87 -22.69
C VAL A 106 12.51 -14.05 -23.97
N SER A 107 11.98 -14.84 -24.90
CA SER A 107 12.68 -15.16 -26.15
C SER A 107 13.06 -13.89 -26.92
N ASP A 108 14.25 -13.89 -27.54
CA ASP A 108 14.72 -12.80 -28.40
C ASP A 108 13.82 -12.59 -29.62
N THR A 109 13.04 -13.63 -30.01
CA THR A 109 12.06 -13.55 -31.08
C THR A 109 10.78 -12.83 -30.70
N CYS A 110 10.54 -12.66 -29.39
CA CYS A 110 9.36 -11.95 -28.86
C CYS A 110 9.56 -10.44 -28.95
N THR A 111 8.56 -9.75 -29.45
CA THR A 111 8.50 -8.28 -29.37
C THR A 111 7.78 -7.84 -28.10
N VAL A 112 8.53 -7.22 -27.22
CA VAL A 112 7.99 -6.67 -25.95
C VAL A 112 7.13 -5.44 -26.26
N PRO A 113 5.86 -5.42 -25.84
CA PRO A 113 5.00 -4.28 -26.07
C PRO A 113 5.42 -3.07 -25.24
N SER A 114 5.21 -1.87 -25.80
CA SER A 114 5.16 -0.65 -25.01
C SER A 114 3.75 -0.51 -24.47
N VAL A 115 3.58 -0.61 -23.15
CA VAL A 115 2.28 -0.68 -22.51
C VAL A 115 2.22 0.30 -21.32
N ILE A 116 1.08 0.94 -21.16
CA ILE A 116 0.72 1.64 -19.93
C ILE A 116 -0.36 0.81 -19.24
N THR A 117 -0.15 0.50 -17.97
CA THR A 117 -1.13 -0.17 -17.13
C THR A 117 -1.75 0.83 -16.16
N LEU A 118 -3.08 0.90 -16.14
CA LEU A 118 -3.86 1.67 -15.18
C LEU A 118 -4.49 0.70 -14.18
N ARG A 119 -4.22 0.91 -12.89
CA ARG A 119 -4.89 0.22 -11.79
C ARG A 119 -5.86 1.18 -11.12
N ASN A 120 -7.09 0.72 -10.94
CA ASN A 120 -8.13 1.43 -10.18
C ASN A 120 -8.65 0.48 -9.10
N GLU A 121 -8.66 0.94 -7.86
CA GLU A 121 -9.01 0.12 -6.70
C GLU A 121 -9.86 0.91 -5.72
N ALA A 122 -10.89 0.25 -5.17
CA ALA A 122 -11.67 0.73 -4.04
C ALA A 122 -11.24 -0.02 -2.78
N ARG A 123 -11.14 0.69 -1.66
CA ARG A 123 -10.78 0.17 -0.33
C ARG A 123 -11.80 0.58 0.70
N LEU A 124 -12.25 -0.38 1.49
CA LEU A 124 -13.11 -0.17 2.63
C LEU A 124 -12.41 -0.71 3.87
N THR A 125 -12.01 0.17 4.79
CA THR A 125 -11.34 -0.20 6.03
C THR A 125 -12.25 0.01 7.23
N ILE A 126 -12.39 -1.03 8.04
CA ILE A 126 -13.11 -1.04 9.31
C ILE A 126 -12.07 -1.09 10.42
N MET A 127 -12.06 -0.08 11.27
CA MET A 127 -11.25 -0.09 12.48
C MET A 127 -12.06 -0.70 13.61
N LEU A 128 -11.56 -1.77 14.21
CA LEU A 128 -12.17 -2.49 15.32
C LEU A 128 -11.34 -2.25 16.59
N LYS A 129 -12.01 -1.98 17.69
CA LYS A 129 -11.39 -1.82 19.00
C LYS A 129 -11.73 -3.01 19.89
N LYS A 130 -10.72 -3.72 20.38
CA LYS A 130 -10.92 -4.75 21.39
C LYS A 130 -11.12 -4.11 22.76
N LYS A 131 -12.21 -4.47 23.45
CA LYS A 131 -12.46 -4.02 24.83
C LYS A 131 -11.65 -4.92 25.77
N THR A 132 -10.39 -4.53 26.05
CA THR A 132 -9.59 -5.16 27.10
C THR A 132 -9.13 -4.10 28.08
N ASN A 133 -9.11 -4.45 29.37
CA ASN A 133 -8.76 -3.52 30.47
C ASN A 133 -7.26 -3.18 30.52
N CYS A 134 -6.39 -3.88 29.78
CA CYS A 134 -4.95 -3.75 29.93
C CYS A 134 -4.24 -3.00 28.80
N GLU A 135 -4.70 -3.09 27.54
CA GLU A 135 -4.21 -2.28 26.42
C GLU A 135 -5.24 -2.28 25.28
N PRO A 136 -5.50 -1.15 24.62
CA PRO A 136 -6.43 -1.13 23.49
C PRO A 136 -5.79 -1.85 22.29
N GLY A 137 -6.06 -3.15 22.15
CA GLY A 137 -5.76 -3.86 20.93
C GLY A 137 -6.70 -3.37 19.81
N ASN A 138 -6.19 -2.52 18.94
CA ASN A 138 -6.91 -2.17 17.72
C ASN A 138 -6.52 -3.13 16.62
N PHE A 139 -7.45 -3.43 15.71
CA PHE A 139 -7.10 -4.04 14.44
C PHE A 139 -7.89 -3.40 13.30
N LEU A 140 -7.28 -3.38 12.13
CA LEU A 140 -7.86 -2.86 10.91
C LEU A 140 -8.20 -4.04 10.01
N PHE A 141 -9.42 -4.08 9.54
CA PHE A 141 -9.87 -5.00 8.51
C PHE A 141 -10.16 -4.20 7.26
N THR A 142 -9.52 -4.55 6.14
CA THR A 142 -9.70 -3.84 4.86
C THR A 142 -10.15 -4.80 3.79
N LEU A 143 -11.22 -4.44 3.10
CA LEU A 143 -11.66 -5.06 1.86
C LEU A 143 -11.17 -4.23 0.69
N ARG A 144 -10.66 -4.89 -0.35
CA ARG A 144 -10.16 -4.28 -1.58
C ARG A 144 -10.82 -4.92 -2.79
N ALA A 145 -11.15 -4.11 -3.78
CA ALA A 145 -11.59 -4.60 -5.08
C ALA A 145 -11.13 -3.63 -6.18
N GLY A 146 -10.73 -4.14 -7.32
CA GLY A 146 -10.25 -3.28 -8.37
C GLY A 146 -10.03 -3.97 -9.70
N VAL A 147 -9.58 -3.16 -10.66
CA VAL A 147 -9.27 -3.58 -12.01
C VAL A 147 -7.93 -3.00 -12.44
N LYS A 148 -7.20 -3.77 -13.26
CA LYS A 148 -5.99 -3.35 -13.96
C LYS A 148 -6.26 -3.44 -15.45
N ASN A 149 -6.10 -2.33 -16.14
CA ASN A 149 -6.29 -2.23 -17.59
C ASN A 149 -4.96 -1.88 -18.23
N SER A 150 -4.55 -2.62 -19.25
CA SER A 150 -3.35 -2.33 -20.01
C SER A 150 -3.67 -1.84 -21.40
N PHE A 151 -2.96 -0.81 -21.83
CA PHE A 151 -3.11 -0.16 -23.12
C PHE A 151 -1.82 -0.28 -23.91
N LYS A 152 -1.82 -1.03 -25.00
CA LYS A 152 -0.70 -1.11 -25.93
C LYS A 152 -0.54 0.22 -26.65
N LEU A 153 0.67 0.79 -26.59
CA LEU A 153 1.05 1.98 -27.34
C LEU A 153 1.49 1.64 -28.78
N LYS A 154 1.90 0.38 -29.02
CA LYS A 154 2.28 -0.13 -30.36
C LYS A 154 1.67 -1.51 -30.56
N LYS A 155 1.10 -1.75 -31.76
CA LYS A 155 0.35 -2.98 -32.08
C LYS A 155 1.21 -4.25 -32.29
N ASN A 156 2.48 -4.12 -32.60
CA ASN A 156 3.32 -5.27 -32.98
C ASN A 156 4.00 -5.89 -31.76
N ALA A 157 3.25 -6.65 -30.95
CA ALA A 157 3.81 -7.42 -29.85
C ALA A 157 3.48 -8.90 -30.06
N THR A 158 4.49 -9.75 -29.92
CA THR A 158 4.36 -11.21 -29.93
C THR A 158 4.42 -11.82 -28.54
N MET A 159 4.70 -11.01 -27.53
CA MET A 159 4.67 -11.42 -26.12
C MET A 159 3.22 -11.69 -25.67
N PRO A 160 2.99 -12.71 -24.81
CA PRO A 160 1.67 -12.97 -24.24
C PRO A 160 1.06 -11.72 -23.60
N PRO A 161 -0.28 -11.59 -23.56
CA PRO A 161 -0.95 -10.41 -23.00
C PRO A 161 -0.74 -10.25 -21.50
N ILE A 162 -0.41 -11.33 -20.80
CA ILE A 162 -0.13 -11.36 -19.38
C ILE A 162 1.11 -12.19 -19.12
N ASP A 163 1.91 -11.79 -18.14
CA ASP A 163 3.06 -12.55 -17.68
C ASP A 163 3.09 -12.59 -16.15
N ARG A 164 3.75 -13.61 -15.58
CA ARG A 164 3.86 -13.82 -14.15
C ARG A 164 5.33 -13.83 -13.76
N HIS A 165 5.68 -12.88 -12.88
CA HIS A 165 7.01 -12.76 -12.33
C HIS A 165 6.99 -12.69 -10.83
N THR A 166 8.02 -13.21 -10.19
CA THR A 166 8.21 -13.08 -8.75
C THR A 166 8.68 -11.67 -8.43
N LEU A 167 7.75 -10.79 -8.12
CA LEU A 167 8.01 -9.41 -7.73
C LEU A 167 7.79 -9.25 -6.22
N TRP A 168 8.68 -8.51 -5.56
CA TRP A 168 8.63 -8.37 -4.11
C TRP A 168 7.34 -7.68 -3.63
N TYR A 169 7.27 -6.38 -3.76
CA TYR A 169 6.16 -5.59 -3.21
C TYR A 169 5.01 -5.32 -4.20
N ARG A 170 5.18 -5.74 -5.44
CA ARG A 170 4.16 -5.62 -6.48
C ARG A 170 3.45 -6.94 -6.70
N GLU A 171 2.29 -6.87 -7.34
CA GLU A 171 1.61 -8.06 -7.81
C GLU A 171 2.46 -8.79 -8.83
N SER A 172 2.49 -10.12 -8.71
CA SER A 172 3.30 -10.98 -9.60
C SER A 172 2.67 -11.19 -10.97
N VAL A 173 1.40 -10.80 -11.15
CA VAL A 173 0.72 -10.82 -12.44
C VAL A 173 0.88 -9.47 -13.11
N VAL A 174 1.61 -9.44 -14.23
CA VAL A 174 1.81 -8.25 -15.04
C VAL A 174 0.91 -8.30 -16.25
N CYS A 175 0.02 -7.33 -16.37
CA CYS A 175 -0.93 -7.21 -17.46
C CYS A 175 -0.30 -6.40 -18.60
N LEU A 176 -0.28 -6.96 -19.83
CA LEU A 176 0.33 -6.34 -21.01
C LEU A 176 -0.69 -5.94 -22.08
N ASP A 177 -1.85 -6.58 -22.14
CA ASP A 177 -2.88 -6.31 -23.15
C ASP A 177 -4.24 -6.90 -22.77
N THR A 178 -4.65 -6.76 -21.52
CA THR A 178 -5.91 -7.36 -21.06
C THR A 178 -6.40 -6.67 -19.79
N ILE A 179 -7.55 -7.10 -19.32
CA ILE A 179 -8.15 -6.64 -18.07
C ILE A 179 -7.93 -7.73 -17.00
N VAL A 180 -7.37 -7.32 -15.88
CA VAL A 180 -7.28 -8.15 -14.67
C VAL A 180 -8.14 -7.51 -13.60
N TRP A 181 -9.13 -8.21 -13.08
CA TRP A 181 -9.82 -7.79 -11.89
C TRP A 181 -9.25 -8.50 -10.66
N PHE A 182 -9.38 -7.88 -9.53
CA PHE A 182 -8.89 -8.45 -8.27
C PHE A 182 -9.78 -8.08 -7.09
N VAL A 183 -9.76 -8.96 -6.11
CA VAL A 183 -10.33 -8.72 -4.78
C VAL A 183 -9.28 -9.09 -3.74
N GLY A 184 -9.28 -8.39 -2.63
CA GLY A 184 -8.32 -8.64 -1.56
C GLY A 184 -8.86 -8.31 -0.19
N VAL A 185 -8.22 -8.89 0.81
CA VAL A 185 -8.51 -8.69 2.23
C VAL A 185 -7.21 -8.44 2.96
N ASP A 186 -7.16 -7.37 3.77
CA ASP A 186 -6.05 -7.09 4.67
C ASP A 186 -6.53 -7.11 6.11
N LEU A 187 -5.71 -7.66 6.97
CA LEU A 187 -5.89 -7.66 8.41
C LEU A 187 -4.62 -7.16 9.07
N ASP A 188 -4.70 -6.02 9.75
CA ASP A 188 -3.60 -5.43 10.50
C ASP A 188 -3.92 -5.48 12.00
N ILE A 189 -3.10 -6.23 12.73
CA ILE A 189 -3.32 -6.59 14.13
C ILE A 189 -2.19 -6.02 14.98
N HIS A 190 -2.54 -5.22 15.99
CA HIS A 190 -1.62 -4.84 17.04
C HIS A 190 -1.41 -6.02 18.02
N ILE A 191 -0.17 -6.53 18.10
CA ILE A 191 0.17 -7.68 18.96
C ILE A 191 0.64 -7.17 20.32
N THR A 192 1.70 -6.37 20.35
CA THR A 192 2.28 -5.83 21.59
C THR A 192 2.90 -4.47 21.33
N GLY A 193 2.85 -3.54 22.31
CA GLY A 193 3.48 -2.22 22.35
C GLY A 193 4.07 -1.62 21.07
N LYS A 194 4.96 -2.33 20.39
CA LYS A 194 5.63 -1.87 19.17
C LYS A 194 5.50 -2.84 17.98
N LEU A 195 4.95 -4.04 18.20
CA LEU A 195 4.90 -5.10 17.20
C LEU A 195 3.49 -5.28 16.65
N ASN A 196 3.38 -5.34 15.35
CA ASN A 196 2.15 -5.54 14.60
C ASN A 196 2.30 -6.70 13.61
N LEU A 197 1.17 -7.31 13.28
CA LEU A 197 1.04 -8.37 12.28
C LEU A 197 0.13 -7.87 11.16
N LEU A 198 0.61 -7.94 9.92
CA LEU A 198 -0.18 -7.69 8.73
C LEU A 198 -0.36 -8.98 7.95
N VAL A 199 -1.60 -9.33 7.67
CA VAL A 199 -1.99 -10.43 6.78
C VAL A 199 -2.72 -9.82 5.59
N ASP A 200 -2.24 -10.10 4.39
CA ASP A 200 -2.78 -9.60 3.13
C ASP A 200 -3.06 -10.81 2.22
N ALA A 201 -4.26 -10.91 1.68
CA ALA A 201 -4.66 -11.96 0.76
C ALA A 201 -5.35 -11.34 -0.45
N ASP A 202 -4.77 -11.55 -1.64
CA ASP A 202 -5.27 -11.08 -2.92
C ASP A 202 -5.61 -12.23 -3.85
N PHE A 203 -6.71 -12.08 -4.57
CA PHE A 203 -7.12 -12.96 -5.65
C PHE A 203 -7.25 -12.13 -6.94
N TYR A 204 -6.62 -12.61 -8.00
CA TYR A 204 -6.61 -12.01 -9.33
C TYR A 204 -7.24 -12.96 -10.33
N SER A 205 -8.06 -12.46 -11.24
CA SER A 205 -8.57 -13.21 -12.38
C SER A 205 -8.47 -12.38 -13.66
N VAL A 206 -8.18 -13.08 -14.75
CA VAL A 206 -7.89 -12.51 -16.06
C VAL A 206 -9.13 -12.62 -16.93
N ASP A 207 -9.50 -11.53 -17.61
CA ASP A 207 -10.62 -11.48 -18.59
C ASP A 207 -11.92 -12.12 -18.07
N TRP A 208 -12.19 -12.04 -16.75
CA TRP A 208 -13.33 -12.68 -16.10
C TRP A 208 -13.35 -14.22 -16.24
N ASN A 209 -12.22 -14.80 -16.63
CA ASN A 209 -12.08 -16.23 -16.77
C ASN A 209 -11.69 -16.87 -15.43
N VAL A 210 -12.59 -17.60 -14.81
CA VAL A 210 -12.36 -18.26 -13.52
C VAL A 210 -11.24 -19.32 -13.58
N LYS A 211 -10.90 -19.80 -14.77
CA LYS A 211 -9.82 -20.78 -14.97
C LYS A 211 -8.42 -20.12 -14.92
N ASP A 212 -8.34 -18.83 -15.23
CA ASP A 212 -7.09 -18.08 -15.26
C ASP A 212 -7.01 -17.15 -14.04
N TRP A 213 -6.58 -17.71 -12.91
CA TRP A 213 -6.53 -17.01 -11.65
C TRP A 213 -5.14 -17.08 -11.00
N SER A 214 -4.85 -16.14 -10.13
CA SER A 214 -3.67 -16.10 -9.28
C SER A 214 -4.05 -15.63 -7.88
N GLY A 215 -3.51 -16.26 -6.86
CA GLY A 215 -3.61 -15.83 -5.47
C GLY A 215 -2.26 -15.39 -4.95
N GLU A 216 -2.26 -14.36 -4.13
CA GLU A 216 -1.11 -13.88 -3.40
C GLU A 216 -1.46 -13.66 -1.94
N ASN A 217 -0.65 -14.21 -1.04
CA ASN A 217 -0.79 -13.94 0.38
C ASN A 217 0.51 -13.36 0.90
N LYS A 218 0.42 -12.33 1.73
CA LYS A 218 1.55 -11.71 2.39
C LYS A 218 1.34 -11.74 3.89
N LEU A 219 2.35 -12.19 4.60
CA LEU A 219 2.38 -12.22 6.05
C LEU A 219 3.58 -11.42 6.52
N PHE A 220 3.34 -10.35 7.26
CA PHE A 220 4.37 -9.47 7.75
C PHE A 220 4.29 -9.27 9.25
N LEU A 221 5.45 -9.27 9.90
CA LEU A 221 5.64 -8.65 11.20
C LEU A 221 6.33 -7.32 10.99
N TYR A 222 5.81 -6.26 11.62
CA TYR A 222 6.42 -4.94 11.52
C TYR A 222 6.38 -4.21 12.87
N GLY A 223 7.32 -3.29 13.02
CA GLY A 223 7.42 -2.49 14.25
C GLY A 223 8.03 -1.13 14.02
N TYR A 224 7.70 -0.20 14.92
CA TYR A 224 8.19 1.18 14.88
C TYR A 224 9.28 1.39 15.91
N PHE A 225 10.41 1.97 15.47
CA PHE A 225 11.62 2.19 16.25
C PHE A 225 12.11 3.64 16.12
N GLY A 226 13.19 3.94 16.86
CA GLY A 226 13.85 5.23 16.81
C GLY A 226 13.16 6.33 17.63
N TYR A 227 13.75 7.51 17.61
CA TYR A 227 13.20 8.70 18.26
C TYR A 227 11.89 9.09 17.56
N LYS A 228 10.81 9.22 18.34
CA LYS A 228 9.45 9.48 17.83
C LYS A 228 8.92 8.38 16.88
N GLN A 229 9.44 7.15 16.96
CA GLN A 229 8.97 6.03 16.14
C GLN A 229 9.00 6.34 14.62
N ASN A 230 10.06 6.95 14.17
CA ASN A 230 10.21 7.40 12.78
C ASN A 230 10.84 6.36 11.86
N ILE A 231 11.18 5.19 12.36
CA ILE A 231 11.69 4.06 11.58
C ILE A 231 10.71 2.91 11.71
N MET A 232 10.28 2.34 10.61
CA MET A 232 9.52 1.09 10.57
C MET A 232 10.39 0.01 9.96
N LEU A 233 10.51 -1.11 10.67
CA LEU A 233 11.11 -2.33 10.15
C LEU A 233 10.00 -3.34 9.90
N GLN A 234 10.03 -3.98 8.75
CA GLN A 234 9.05 -4.97 8.32
C GLN A 234 9.76 -6.20 7.78
N GLY A 235 9.33 -7.38 8.20
CA GLY A 235 9.82 -8.66 7.71
C GLY A 235 8.69 -9.66 7.55
N GLY A 236 8.79 -10.53 6.55
CA GLY A 236 7.72 -11.48 6.31
C GLY A 236 7.94 -12.39 5.12
N VAL A 237 6.85 -12.96 4.64
CA VAL A 237 6.83 -13.85 3.49
C VAL A 237 5.66 -13.50 2.56
N LYS A 238 5.92 -13.59 1.25
CA LYS A 238 4.91 -13.55 0.20
C LYS A 238 4.76 -14.94 -0.39
N LEU A 239 3.55 -15.44 -0.42
CA LEU A 239 3.17 -16.71 -1.06
C LEU A 239 2.38 -16.41 -2.33
N MET A 240 2.70 -17.09 -3.41
CA MET A 240 2.03 -16.91 -4.71
C MET A 240 1.63 -18.28 -5.25
N TYR A 241 0.42 -18.38 -5.76
CA TYR A 241 -0.12 -19.60 -6.35
C TYR A 241 -1.17 -19.27 -7.42
N GLY A 242 -1.44 -20.20 -8.32
CA GLY A 242 -2.49 -20.02 -9.31
C GLY A 242 -2.21 -20.72 -10.63
N THR A 243 -3.19 -20.65 -11.52
CA THR A 243 -3.24 -21.32 -12.82
C THR A 243 -2.99 -20.39 -13.99
N VAL A 244 -2.75 -19.11 -13.76
CA VAL A 244 -2.36 -18.19 -14.85
C VAL A 244 -1.12 -18.74 -15.55
N PHE A 245 -1.22 -19.06 -16.83
CA PHE A 245 -0.19 -19.67 -17.68
C PHE A 245 0.15 -21.14 -17.42
N GLY A 246 -0.82 -21.99 -17.20
CA GLY A 246 -0.62 -23.44 -17.16
C GLY A 246 -0.57 -24.04 -15.76
N ASP A 247 0.37 -24.95 -15.53
CA ASP A 247 0.41 -25.72 -14.28
C ASP A 247 0.41 -24.88 -13.02
N MET A 248 -0.37 -25.31 -12.04
CA MET A 248 -0.42 -24.68 -10.73
C MET A 248 0.98 -24.64 -10.10
N LYS A 249 1.51 -23.44 -9.90
CA LYS A 249 2.83 -23.22 -9.32
C LYS A 249 2.69 -22.48 -7.99
N PHE A 250 3.46 -22.95 -7.01
CA PHE A 250 3.59 -22.32 -5.71
C PHE A 250 4.97 -21.69 -5.58
N HIS A 251 5.01 -20.44 -5.17
CA HIS A 251 6.25 -19.73 -4.89
C HIS A 251 6.18 -19.02 -3.54
N ALA A 252 7.26 -19.11 -2.77
CA ALA A 252 7.43 -18.37 -1.54
C ALA A 252 8.62 -17.41 -1.67
N LEU A 253 8.45 -16.17 -1.26
CA LEU A 253 9.45 -15.12 -1.33
C LEU A 253 9.62 -14.45 0.02
N PRO A 254 10.82 -14.43 0.61
CA PRO A 254 11.07 -13.64 1.81
C PRO A 254 10.97 -12.15 1.49
N MET A 255 10.43 -11.38 2.43
CA MET A 255 10.20 -9.95 2.29
C MET A 255 10.79 -9.19 3.46
N LEU A 256 11.51 -8.12 3.16
CA LEU A 256 12.09 -7.20 4.13
C LEU A 256 11.85 -5.77 3.65
N ASP A 257 11.56 -4.86 4.57
CA ASP A 257 11.47 -3.44 4.26
C ASP A 257 11.90 -2.58 5.44
N VAL A 258 12.46 -1.44 5.10
CA VAL A 258 12.82 -0.38 6.06
C VAL A 258 12.19 0.91 5.57
N SER A 259 11.36 1.52 6.39
CA SER A 259 10.74 2.81 6.08
C SER A 259 11.18 3.88 7.08
N TYR A 260 11.39 5.08 6.59
CA TYR A 260 11.70 6.26 7.38
C TYR A 260 10.61 7.31 7.22
N PHE A 261 10.08 7.78 8.34
CA PHE A 261 9.02 8.79 8.39
C PHE A 261 9.56 10.15 8.81
N PHE A 262 9.24 11.19 8.06
CA PHE A 262 9.56 12.56 8.42
C PHE A 262 8.47 13.53 7.94
N SER A 263 8.40 14.69 8.60
CA SER A 263 7.44 15.73 8.25
C SER A 263 8.17 16.91 7.65
N LEU A 264 7.75 17.35 6.48
CA LEU A 264 8.16 18.60 5.90
C LEU A 264 7.38 19.73 6.58
N LYS A 265 7.68 20.00 7.87
CA LYS A 265 7.11 21.16 8.53
C LYS A 265 7.69 22.39 7.86
N LYS A 266 6.86 23.23 7.25
CA LYS A 266 7.21 24.63 7.01
C LYS A 266 7.72 25.17 8.35
N LYS A 267 8.97 25.68 8.41
CA LYS A 267 9.39 26.52 9.54
C LYS A 267 8.28 27.56 9.68
N ARG A 268 7.53 27.54 10.79
CA ARG A 268 6.66 28.67 11.11
C ARG A 268 7.58 29.87 11.10
N ASP A 269 7.31 30.83 10.23
CA ASP A 269 7.96 32.12 10.29
C ASP A 269 7.72 32.60 11.71
N LYS A 270 8.78 32.55 12.54
CA LYS A 270 8.78 33.24 13.80
C LYS A 270 8.62 34.69 13.40
N GLY A 271 7.45 35.27 13.63
CA GLY A 271 7.24 36.69 13.43
C GLY A 271 8.42 37.45 14.02
N LEU A 272 8.76 38.61 13.47
CA LEU A 272 9.92 39.43 13.81
C LEU A 272 10.14 39.66 15.32
N PHE A 273 9.16 39.34 16.17
CA PHE A 273 9.16 39.51 17.63
C PHE A 273 9.09 38.19 18.44
N GLY A 274 9.30 37.05 17.80
CA GLY A 274 9.46 35.77 18.52
C GLY A 274 8.24 35.23 19.31
N ASN A 275 7.11 35.93 19.30
CA ASN A 275 5.92 35.55 20.02
C ASN A 275 4.99 34.73 19.11
N ASP A 276 4.61 33.54 19.58
CA ASP A 276 3.63 32.66 18.96
C ASP A 276 2.24 33.34 18.98
N ILE A 277 1.86 33.97 17.85
CA ILE A 277 0.54 34.60 17.68
C ILE A 277 -0.60 33.58 17.89
N SER A 278 -0.30 32.27 17.84
CA SER A 278 -1.30 31.22 18.07
C SER A 278 -1.80 31.15 19.52
N MET A 279 -1.09 31.71 20.50
CA MET A 279 -1.57 31.77 21.88
C MET A 279 -2.61 32.86 22.14
N LEU A 280 -2.70 33.86 21.29
CA LEU A 280 -3.64 34.97 21.49
C LEU A 280 -5.04 34.69 20.95
N THR A 281 -5.19 33.79 19.97
CA THR A 281 -6.49 33.48 19.37
C THR A 281 -7.33 32.48 20.21
N HIS A 282 -6.72 31.75 21.14
CA HIS A 282 -7.47 30.82 22.01
C HIS A 282 -8.07 31.49 23.25
N LYS A 283 -7.71 32.75 23.57
CA LYS A 283 -8.22 33.47 24.75
C LYS A 283 -9.52 34.26 24.50
N TYR A 284 -9.98 34.39 23.26
CA TYR A 284 -11.17 35.16 22.89
C TYR A 284 -12.34 34.36 22.32
N ARG A 285 -12.37 33.05 22.51
CA ARG A 285 -13.59 32.26 22.29
C ARG A 285 -14.04 31.66 23.62
N ARG A 286 -14.77 32.46 24.37
CA ARG A 286 -15.74 32.03 25.36
C ARG A 286 -17.11 32.58 24.98
#